data_6b0d2b358454ae852267d7f3da336a35
#
_entry.id   6b0d2b358454ae852267d7f3da336a35
#
_cell.length_a   1.000
_cell.length_b   1.000
_cell.length_c   1.000
_cell.angle_alpha   90.00
_cell.angle_beta   90.00
_cell.angle_gamma   90.00
#
_symmetry.space_group_name_H-M   'P 1'
#
loop_
_entity.id
_entity.type
_entity.pdbx_description
1 polymer ?
#
loop_
_entity_poly.entity_id
_entity_poly.type
_entity_poly.pdbx_seq_one_letter_code
_entity_poly.pdbx_strand_id
1 'polypeptide(L)'
;MRHRVTRSGALLIGALSLAACDLGGGFKGIAVDPPRAMPVFAFTRADGSTFRTSPEPGRPMVLFFGYTHCPDVCPTTLADWKRVRATLGDEAKAVRFVFVTVDPDRDTPALAERYARMYDASFAGVSGDAITTSRMMDAFGVAAAREPGTNATGYLVSHSSQVFLVDSHGKLVALYPFGTKWEALAADLERLL
;
A
#
# COMPACT_ATOMS: atom_id res chain seq x y z
N MET A 1 6.94 24.24 83.29
CA MET A 1 6.28 24.64 82.04
C MET A 1 7.08 24.05 80.87
N ARG A 2 6.49 23.00 80.19
CA ARG A 2 7.16 22.29 79.10
C ARG A 2 6.47 22.68 77.77
N HIS A 3 7.16 23.39 76.89
CA HIS A 3 6.69 23.71 75.53
C HIS A 3 6.91 22.51 74.63
N ARG A 4 5.81 21.94 74.08
CA ARG A 4 5.84 20.95 73.05
C ARG A 4 5.92 21.69 71.70
N VAL A 5 6.98 21.44 70.98
CA VAL A 5 7.14 21.87 69.59
C VAL A 5 6.58 20.77 68.67
N THR A 6 5.45 21.07 68.01
CA THR A 6 4.88 20.19 66.97
C THR A 6 5.57 20.49 65.65
N ARG A 7 6.31 19.52 65.10
CA ARG A 7 6.85 19.55 63.75
C ARG A 7 5.78 19.06 62.76
N SER A 8 5.19 19.96 62.02
CA SER A 8 4.37 19.63 60.83
C SER A 8 5.29 19.25 59.66
N GLY A 9 5.29 17.95 59.31
CA GLY A 9 5.94 17.47 58.09
C GLY A 9 5.04 17.71 56.89
N ALA A 10 5.45 18.58 55.99
CA ALA A 10 4.79 18.73 54.68
C ALA A 10 5.28 17.63 53.76
N LEU A 11 4.40 16.69 53.37
CA LEU A 11 4.62 15.74 52.32
C LEU A 11 4.49 16.47 50.97
N LEU A 12 5.60 16.69 50.29
CA LEU A 12 5.62 17.09 48.89
C LEU A 12 5.35 15.85 48.00
N ILE A 13 4.11 15.71 47.52
CA ILE A 13 3.75 14.74 46.51
C ILE A 13 4.23 15.34 45.16
N GLY A 14 5.40 14.87 44.72
CA GLY A 14 5.89 15.16 43.36
C GLY A 14 5.00 14.46 42.34
N ALA A 15 4.18 15.22 41.63
CA ALA A 15 3.47 14.74 40.44
C ALA A 15 4.50 14.46 39.33
N LEU A 16 4.84 13.17 39.14
CA LEU A 16 5.63 12.72 38.04
C LEU A 16 4.73 12.73 36.79
N SER A 17 4.74 13.84 36.07
CA SER A 17 4.10 13.93 34.75
C SER A 17 4.83 13.01 33.79
N LEU A 18 4.27 11.81 33.54
CA LEU A 18 4.64 10.98 32.41
C LEU A 18 4.24 11.75 31.14
N ALA A 19 5.17 12.53 30.60
CA ALA A 19 5.08 12.94 29.21
C ALA A 19 5.18 11.65 28.37
N ALA A 20 4.04 11.10 27.99
CA ALA A 20 3.97 10.13 26.90
C ALA A 20 4.41 10.86 25.65
N CYS A 21 5.71 10.80 25.35
CA CYS A 21 6.21 11.11 24.01
C CYS A 21 5.56 10.08 23.09
N ASP A 22 4.59 10.52 22.30
CA ASP A 22 4.13 9.81 21.11
C ASP A 22 5.29 9.80 20.10
N LEU A 23 6.26 8.88 20.34
CA LEU A 23 7.43 8.65 19.47
C LEU A 23 7.06 7.76 18.27
N GLY A 24 5.78 7.48 18.06
CA GLY A 24 5.26 6.72 16.95
C GLY A 24 4.29 7.53 16.12
N GLY A 25 4.79 8.52 15.36
CA GLY A 25 3.96 9.15 14.33
C GLY A 25 3.31 8.05 13.49
N GLY A 26 1.96 7.95 13.50
CA GLY A 26 1.21 6.98 12.71
C GLY A 26 1.53 7.07 11.22
N PHE A 27 1.04 6.14 10.42
CA PHE A 27 1.15 6.22 8.96
C PHE A 27 0.59 7.56 8.45
N LYS A 28 1.20 8.12 7.41
CA LYS A 28 0.70 9.31 6.70
C LYS A 28 -0.52 8.95 5.84
N GLY A 29 -0.59 7.69 5.41
CA GLY A 29 -1.79 7.11 4.85
C GLY A 29 -2.85 6.81 5.94
N ILE A 30 -4.03 6.33 5.52
CA ILE A 30 -5.07 5.85 6.43
C ILE A 30 -4.57 4.54 7.04
N ALA A 31 -4.25 4.54 8.33
CA ALA A 31 -3.79 3.35 9.03
C ALA A 31 -4.88 2.27 9.08
N VAL A 32 -4.47 1.02 8.90
CA VAL A 32 -5.32 -0.16 9.14
C VAL A 32 -5.00 -0.70 10.52
N ASP A 33 -5.90 -0.48 11.47
CA ASP A 33 -5.73 -0.87 12.85
C ASP A 33 -6.91 -1.74 13.33
N PRO A 34 -6.68 -2.98 13.81
CA PRO A 34 -5.37 -3.66 13.78
C PRO A 34 -4.92 -4.04 12.34
N PRO A 35 -3.60 -4.15 12.08
CA PRO A 35 -3.07 -4.59 10.79
C PRO A 35 -3.63 -5.96 10.39
N ARG A 36 -4.10 -6.08 9.13
CA ARG A 36 -4.82 -7.24 8.64
C ARG A 36 -3.91 -8.16 7.83
N ALA A 37 -3.77 -9.43 8.23
CA ALA A 37 -3.06 -10.43 7.43
C ALA A 37 -3.75 -10.64 6.07
N MET A 38 -2.96 -10.59 4.99
CA MET A 38 -3.47 -10.74 3.62
C MET A 38 -3.22 -12.15 3.11
N PRO A 39 -4.19 -12.73 2.36
CA PRO A 39 -3.98 -14.00 1.68
C PRO A 39 -2.86 -13.90 0.64
N VAL A 40 -2.19 -15.03 0.38
CA VAL A 40 -1.19 -15.14 -0.68
C VAL A 40 -1.87 -15.50 -1.99
N PHE A 41 -1.61 -14.72 -3.02
CA PHE A 41 -2.06 -14.95 -4.39
C PHE A 41 -0.87 -15.31 -5.28
N ALA A 42 -1.13 -16.15 -6.29
CA ALA A 42 -0.15 -16.58 -7.27
C ALA A 42 -0.64 -16.22 -8.68
N PHE A 43 0.25 -15.65 -9.47
CA PHE A 43 -0.02 -15.23 -10.86
C PHE A 43 1.03 -15.83 -11.78
N THR A 44 0.62 -16.31 -12.94
CA THR A 44 1.54 -16.72 -14.00
C THR A 44 2.02 -15.50 -14.75
N ARG A 45 3.32 -15.30 -14.84
CA ARG A 45 3.94 -14.21 -15.62
C ARG A 45 3.98 -14.54 -17.11
N ALA A 46 4.33 -13.54 -17.93
CA ALA A 46 4.47 -13.71 -19.37
C ALA A 46 5.52 -14.77 -19.77
N ASP A 47 6.56 -14.97 -18.97
CA ASP A 47 7.64 -15.94 -19.17
C ASP A 47 7.31 -17.34 -18.61
N GLY A 48 6.09 -17.56 -18.08
CA GLY A 48 5.65 -18.78 -17.44
C GLY A 48 6.07 -18.94 -15.99
N SER A 49 6.90 -18.05 -15.44
CA SER A 49 7.25 -18.07 -14.02
C SER A 49 6.07 -17.66 -13.13
N THR A 50 6.18 -17.95 -11.83
CA THR A 50 5.12 -17.59 -10.87
C THR A 50 5.52 -16.37 -10.05
N PHE A 51 4.69 -15.34 -10.08
CA PHE A 51 4.72 -14.23 -9.12
C PHE A 51 3.81 -14.56 -7.93
N ARG A 52 4.28 -14.31 -6.70
CA ARG A 52 3.49 -14.51 -5.49
C ARG A 52 3.44 -13.24 -4.65
N THR A 53 2.30 -13.00 -3.99
CA THR A 53 2.14 -11.93 -3.00
C THR A 53 2.56 -12.37 -1.59
N SER A 54 3.29 -13.49 -1.46
CA SER A 54 3.80 -13.96 -0.17
C SER A 54 4.67 -12.91 0.50
N PRO A 55 4.67 -12.88 1.85
CA PRO A 55 5.59 -12.05 2.61
C PRO A 55 7.05 -12.37 2.25
N GLU A 56 7.87 -11.33 2.19
CA GLU A 56 9.31 -11.43 2.00
C GLU A 56 9.97 -10.57 3.08
N PRO A 57 10.81 -11.15 3.97
CA PRO A 57 11.45 -10.40 5.07
C PRO A 57 12.17 -9.15 4.56
N GLY A 58 11.92 -8.00 5.21
CA GLY A 58 12.50 -6.71 4.84
C GLY A 58 11.98 -6.13 3.51
N ARG A 59 10.93 -6.71 2.91
CA ARG A 59 10.42 -6.28 1.61
C ARG A 59 8.92 -5.97 1.65
N PRO A 60 8.52 -4.76 2.04
CA PRO A 60 7.14 -4.33 1.96
C PRO A 60 6.64 -4.32 0.52
N MET A 61 5.32 -4.41 0.35
CA MET A 61 4.67 -4.43 -0.95
C MET A 61 3.65 -3.29 -1.06
N VAL A 62 3.75 -2.54 -2.13
CA VAL A 62 2.79 -1.51 -2.54
C VAL A 62 1.95 -2.09 -3.66
N LEU A 63 0.61 -2.13 -3.47
CA LEU A 63 -0.32 -2.66 -4.47
C LEU A 63 -1.27 -1.57 -4.95
N PHE A 64 -1.61 -1.65 -6.22
CA PHE A 64 -2.67 -0.86 -6.83
C PHE A 64 -3.44 -1.72 -7.82
N PHE A 65 -4.78 -1.64 -7.73
CA PHE A 65 -5.68 -2.30 -8.64
C PHE A 65 -6.09 -1.32 -9.74
N GLY A 66 -5.93 -1.72 -10.99
CA GLY A 66 -6.21 -0.87 -12.14
C GLY A 66 -6.39 -1.69 -13.42
N TYR A 67 -6.33 -1.06 -14.57
CA TYR A 67 -6.36 -1.73 -15.88
C TYR A 67 -5.55 -0.95 -16.92
N THR A 68 -5.05 -1.63 -17.95
CA THR A 68 -4.09 -1.02 -18.88
C THR A 68 -4.69 0.04 -19.81
N HIS A 69 -6.01 0.04 -19.98
CA HIS A 69 -6.77 1.00 -20.78
C HIS A 69 -7.34 2.18 -19.96
N CYS A 70 -6.90 2.35 -18.71
CA CYS A 70 -7.33 3.45 -17.87
C CYS A 70 -6.73 4.78 -18.38
N PRO A 71 -7.57 5.80 -18.65
CA PRO A 71 -7.08 7.03 -19.28
C PRO A 71 -6.42 8.03 -18.31
N ASP A 72 -6.59 7.89 -16.99
CA ASP A 72 -6.21 8.94 -16.03
C ASP A 72 -5.61 8.40 -14.72
N VAL A 73 -6.40 7.75 -13.87
CA VAL A 73 -6.00 7.39 -12.51
C VAL A 73 -4.80 6.43 -12.48
N CYS A 74 -4.80 5.39 -13.33
CA CYS A 74 -3.73 4.40 -13.32
C CYS A 74 -2.38 4.99 -13.77
N PRO A 75 -2.29 5.73 -14.90
CA PRO A 75 -1.02 6.37 -15.28
C PRO A 75 -0.52 7.36 -14.24
N THR A 76 -1.41 8.13 -13.60
CA THR A 76 -1.04 9.06 -12.54
C THR A 76 -0.46 8.32 -11.32
N THR A 77 -1.11 7.26 -10.86
CA THR A 77 -0.65 6.45 -9.72
C THR A 77 0.72 5.82 -9.97
N LEU A 78 0.95 5.23 -11.16
CA LEU A 78 2.25 4.61 -11.47
C LEU A 78 3.35 5.67 -11.65
N ALA A 79 3.03 6.87 -12.16
CA ALA A 79 3.96 7.98 -12.21
C ALA A 79 4.35 8.47 -10.81
N ASP A 80 3.42 8.50 -9.88
CA ASP A 80 3.69 8.82 -8.47
C ASP A 80 4.58 7.74 -7.81
N TRP A 81 4.36 6.47 -8.08
CA TRP A 81 5.25 5.39 -7.62
C TRP A 81 6.69 5.55 -8.14
N LYS A 82 6.84 6.00 -9.39
CA LYS A 82 8.18 6.31 -9.93
C LYS A 82 8.87 7.42 -9.11
N ARG A 83 8.12 8.44 -8.66
CA ARG A 83 8.64 9.50 -7.78
C ARG A 83 9.04 8.94 -6.41
N VAL A 84 8.14 8.14 -5.79
CA VAL A 84 8.44 7.42 -4.53
C VAL A 84 9.75 6.63 -4.66
N ARG A 85 9.87 5.82 -5.71
CA ARG A 85 11.07 5.04 -5.96
C ARG A 85 12.34 5.90 -6.10
N ALA A 86 12.24 7.02 -6.81
CA ALA A 86 13.36 7.95 -6.98
C ALA A 86 13.79 8.59 -5.65
N THR A 87 12.83 8.89 -4.77
CA THR A 87 13.09 9.47 -3.44
C THR A 87 13.76 8.45 -2.52
N LEU A 88 13.30 7.19 -2.51
CA LEU A 88 13.90 6.12 -1.70
C LEU A 88 15.28 5.68 -2.19
N GLY A 89 15.66 6.00 -3.43
CA GLY A 89 16.98 5.66 -3.97
C GLY A 89 17.25 4.14 -3.94
N ASP A 90 18.36 3.74 -3.34
CA ASP A 90 18.77 2.32 -3.27
C ASP A 90 17.84 1.48 -2.37
N GLU A 91 17.22 2.06 -1.36
CA GLU A 91 16.27 1.37 -0.47
C GLU A 91 15.01 0.92 -1.21
N ALA A 92 14.65 1.62 -2.30
CA ALA A 92 13.55 1.21 -3.15
C ALA A 92 13.69 -0.20 -3.76
N LYS A 93 14.91 -0.77 -3.79
CA LYS A 93 15.15 -2.15 -4.24
C LYS A 93 14.50 -3.18 -3.32
N ALA A 94 14.27 -2.82 -2.06
CA ALA A 94 13.54 -3.66 -1.11
C ALA A 94 12.03 -3.57 -1.28
N VAL A 95 11.49 -2.51 -1.92
CA VAL A 95 10.05 -2.34 -2.09
C VAL A 95 9.55 -3.11 -3.32
N ARG A 96 8.45 -3.83 -3.16
CA ARG A 96 7.74 -4.52 -4.24
C ARG A 96 6.56 -3.67 -4.71
N PHE A 97 6.67 -3.03 -5.86
CA PHE A 97 5.57 -2.28 -6.48
C PHE A 97 4.80 -3.19 -7.43
N VAL A 98 3.51 -3.40 -7.17
CA VAL A 98 2.68 -4.42 -7.86
C VAL A 98 1.38 -3.80 -8.39
N PHE A 99 1.31 -3.66 -9.69
CA PHE A 99 0.07 -3.34 -10.42
C PHE A 99 -0.72 -4.63 -10.66
N VAL A 100 -1.96 -4.68 -10.22
CA VAL A 100 -2.87 -5.82 -10.39
C VAL A 100 -4.01 -5.42 -11.30
N THR A 101 -4.20 -6.11 -12.43
CA THR A 101 -5.33 -5.77 -13.28
C THR A 101 -6.66 -6.22 -12.69
N VAL A 102 -7.69 -5.38 -12.85
CA VAL A 102 -9.09 -5.70 -12.57
C VAL A 102 -9.85 -6.12 -13.84
N ASP A 103 -9.18 -6.15 -14.99
CA ASP A 103 -9.76 -6.45 -16.29
C ASP A 103 -8.98 -7.55 -17.03
N PRO A 104 -8.96 -8.77 -16.48
CA PRO A 104 -8.17 -9.88 -17.05
C PRO A 104 -8.64 -10.30 -18.45
N ASP A 105 -9.82 -9.92 -18.87
CA ASP A 105 -10.33 -10.23 -20.22
C ASP A 105 -9.56 -9.47 -21.32
N ARG A 106 -9.09 -8.24 -21.04
CA ARG A 106 -8.26 -7.45 -21.96
C ARG A 106 -6.79 -7.44 -21.58
N ASP A 107 -6.49 -7.50 -20.31
CA ASP A 107 -5.14 -7.36 -19.79
C ASP A 107 -4.49 -8.73 -19.58
N THR A 108 -3.83 -9.26 -20.62
CA THR A 108 -3.02 -10.48 -20.46
C THR A 108 -1.85 -10.25 -19.49
N PRO A 109 -1.23 -11.32 -18.91
CA PRO A 109 -0.03 -11.17 -18.08
C PRO A 109 1.07 -10.34 -18.74
N ALA A 110 1.31 -10.52 -20.03
CA ALA A 110 2.29 -9.77 -20.80
C ALA A 110 1.93 -8.28 -20.93
N LEU A 111 0.64 -7.96 -21.11
CA LEU A 111 0.17 -6.58 -21.18
C LEU A 111 0.30 -5.87 -19.84
N ALA A 112 -0.15 -6.49 -18.74
CA ALA A 112 -0.05 -5.95 -17.41
C ALA A 112 1.42 -5.70 -17.00
N GLU A 113 2.31 -6.66 -17.26
CA GLU A 113 3.74 -6.54 -16.99
C GLU A 113 4.38 -5.42 -17.82
N ARG A 114 4.12 -5.36 -19.12
CA ARG A 114 4.62 -4.29 -19.98
C ARG A 114 4.12 -2.93 -19.52
N TYR A 115 2.85 -2.81 -19.17
CA TYR A 115 2.26 -1.56 -18.70
C TYR A 115 2.95 -1.04 -17.43
N ALA A 116 3.11 -1.87 -16.42
CA ALA A 116 3.79 -1.46 -15.19
C ALA A 116 5.26 -1.05 -15.47
N ARG A 117 5.97 -1.82 -16.28
CA ARG A 117 7.38 -1.58 -16.63
C ARG A 117 7.62 -0.34 -17.50
N MET A 118 6.60 0.21 -18.15
CA MET A 118 6.74 1.51 -18.84
C MET A 118 7.06 2.65 -17.86
N TYR A 119 6.69 2.53 -16.60
CA TYR A 119 6.96 3.54 -15.58
C TYR A 119 8.30 3.29 -14.87
N ASP A 120 8.59 2.04 -14.53
CA ASP A 120 9.89 1.62 -13.98
C ASP A 120 10.09 0.10 -14.21
N ALA A 121 11.30 -0.28 -14.60
CA ALA A 121 11.63 -1.67 -14.92
C ALA A 121 11.47 -2.63 -13.72
N SER A 122 11.48 -2.12 -12.50
CA SER A 122 11.28 -2.90 -11.27
C SER A 122 9.81 -3.13 -10.91
N PHE A 123 8.87 -2.42 -11.54
CA PHE A 123 7.45 -2.59 -11.24
C PHE A 123 6.94 -3.91 -11.82
N ALA A 124 6.21 -4.66 -11.01
CA ALA A 124 5.52 -5.86 -11.44
C ALA A 124 4.10 -5.51 -11.88
N GLY A 125 3.71 -5.97 -13.06
CA GLY A 125 2.30 -6.00 -13.48
C GLY A 125 1.83 -7.44 -13.51
N VAL A 126 0.67 -7.72 -12.91
CA VAL A 126 0.12 -9.07 -12.84
C VAL A 126 -1.33 -9.11 -13.32
N SER A 127 -1.67 -10.20 -13.99
CA SER A 127 -3.03 -10.53 -14.43
C SER A 127 -3.30 -11.98 -14.06
N GLY A 128 -4.42 -12.23 -13.38
CA GLY A 128 -4.90 -13.56 -13.05
C GLY A 128 -6.04 -13.98 -13.97
N ASP A 129 -6.59 -15.18 -13.73
CA ASP A 129 -7.92 -15.53 -14.23
C ASP A 129 -9.00 -14.73 -13.47
N ALA A 130 -10.24 -14.79 -13.96
CA ALA A 130 -11.36 -14.05 -13.36
C ALA A 130 -11.58 -14.42 -11.88
N ILE A 131 -11.37 -15.70 -11.51
CA ILE A 131 -11.59 -16.19 -10.13
C ILE A 131 -10.48 -15.66 -9.21
N THR A 132 -9.23 -15.75 -9.62
CA THR A 132 -8.08 -15.26 -8.84
C THR A 132 -8.17 -13.74 -8.66
N THR A 133 -8.51 -13.02 -9.72
CA THR A 133 -8.70 -11.57 -9.70
C THR A 133 -9.82 -11.16 -8.75
N SER A 134 -11.00 -11.79 -8.85
CA SER A 134 -12.14 -11.51 -7.96
C SER A 134 -11.78 -11.78 -6.50
N ARG A 135 -11.19 -12.94 -6.19
CA ARG A 135 -10.78 -13.27 -4.81
C ARG A 135 -9.77 -12.27 -4.23
N MET A 136 -8.85 -11.78 -5.06
CA MET A 136 -7.88 -10.79 -4.61
C MET A 136 -8.57 -9.44 -4.36
N MET A 137 -9.45 -9.02 -5.26
CA MET A 137 -10.26 -7.80 -5.09
C MET A 137 -11.07 -7.88 -3.80
N ASP A 138 -11.77 -8.98 -3.54
CA ASP A 138 -12.56 -9.20 -2.32
C ASP A 138 -11.68 -9.10 -1.06
N ALA A 139 -10.49 -9.73 -1.07
CA ALA A 139 -9.56 -9.70 0.05
C ALA A 139 -9.07 -8.29 0.36
N PHE A 140 -8.92 -7.42 -0.64
CA PHE A 140 -8.49 -6.03 -0.46
C PHE A 140 -9.67 -5.05 -0.32
N GLY A 141 -10.92 -5.50 -0.48
CA GLY A 141 -12.10 -4.64 -0.46
C GLY A 141 -12.18 -3.73 -1.68
N VAL A 142 -11.73 -4.22 -2.83
CA VAL A 142 -11.76 -3.50 -4.11
C VAL A 142 -13.03 -3.86 -4.86
N ALA A 143 -13.78 -2.85 -5.27
CA ALA A 143 -14.90 -2.99 -6.21
C ALA A 143 -14.44 -2.61 -7.61
N ALA A 144 -14.97 -3.27 -8.63
CA ALA A 144 -14.80 -2.90 -10.03
C ALA A 144 -16.07 -3.22 -10.82
N ALA A 145 -16.41 -2.36 -11.78
CA ALA A 145 -17.56 -2.54 -12.67
C ALA A 145 -17.22 -2.02 -14.07
N ARG A 146 -17.74 -2.70 -15.10
CA ARG A 146 -17.63 -2.24 -16.48
C ARG A 146 -18.63 -1.13 -16.73
N GLU A 147 -18.16 -0.07 -17.38
CA GLU A 147 -18.93 1.11 -17.74
C GLU A 147 -18.91 1.28 -19.27
N PRO A 148 -19.99 1.81 -19.86
CA PRO A 148 -19.96 2.15 -21.28
C PRO A 148 -18.79 3.08 -21.61
N GLY A 149 -18.06 2.78 -22.66
CA GLY A 149 -17.02 3.62 -23.21
C GLY A 149 -17.41 4.17 -24.58
N THR A 150 -16.43 4.64 -25.34
CA THR A 150 -16.59 5.08 -26.71
C THR A 150 -16.21 3.96 -27.68
N ASN A 151 -16.48 4.16 -29.00
CA ASN A 151 -16.00 3.23 -30.04
C ASN A 151 -14.48 3.07 -30.04
N ALA A 152 -13.74 4.09 -29.57
CA ALA A 152 -12.28 4.05 -29.48
C ALA A 152 -11.78 3.35 -28.22
N THR A 153 -12.51 3.44 -27.09
CA THR A 153 -12.10 2.87 -25.80
C THR A 153 -12.75 1.50 -25.51
N GLY A 154 -13.80 1.13 -26.24
CA GLY A 154 -14.63 -0.03 -25.96
C GLY A 154 -15.46 0.21 -24.68
N TYR A 155 -15.10 -0.46 -23.59
CA TYR A 155 -15.66 -0.18 -22.26
C TYR A 155 -14.59 0.40 -21.33
N LEU A 156 -15.00 1.12 -20.32
CA LEU A 156 -14.18 1.56 -19.20
C LEU A 156 -14.42 0.65 -18.00
N VAL A 157 -13.56 0.72 -16.99
CA VAL A 157 -13.75 0.03 -15.72
C VAL A 157 -13.66 1.04 -14.60
N SER A 158 -14.80 1.27 -13.93
CA SER A 158 -14.79 1.97 -12.64
C SER A 158 -14.25 1.02 -11.57
N HIS A 159 -13.33 1.47 -10.74
CA HIS A 159 -12.75 0.64 -9.68
C HIS A 159 -12.30 1.48 -8.48
N SER A 160 -12.16 0.81 -7.33
CA SER A 160 -11.54 1.41 -6.16
C SER A 160 -10.09 1.81 -6.49
N SER A 161 -9.73 3.08 -6.26
CA SER A 161 -8.50 3.69 -6.76
C SER A 161 -7.45 3.99 -5.67
N GLN A 162 -7.57 3.34 -4.50
CA GLN A 162 -6.58 3.47 -3.44
C GLN A 162 -5.36 2.58 -3.67
N VAL A 163 -4.21 3.05 -3.19
CA VAL A 163 -2.99 2.27 -3.06
C VAL A 163 -2.97 1.58 -1.70
N PHE A 164 -2.48 0.35 -1.64
CA PHE A 164 -2.40 -0.49 -0.46
C PHE A 164 -0.94 -0.71 -0.06
N LEU A 165 -0.62 -0.53 1.22
CA LEU A 165 0.70 -0.84 1.77
C LEU A 165 0.62 -2.09 2.63
N VAL A 166 1.34 -3.12 2.22
CA VAL A 166 1.48 -4.39 2.93
C VAL A 166 2.91 -4.47 3.45
N ASP A 167 3.06 -4.73 4.74
CA ASP A 167 4.38 -4.85 5.39
C ASP A 167 5.13 -6.14 4.97
N SER A 168 6.38 -6.27 5.39
CA SER A 168 7.22 -7.44 5.12
C SER A 168 6.73 -8.74 5.78
N HIS A 169 5.74 -8.66 6.67
CA HIS A 169 5.06 -9.81 7.29
C HIS A 169 3.75 -10.19 6.60
N GLY A 170 3.39 -9.50 5.50
CA GLY A 170 2.17 -9.74 4.74
C GLY A 170 0.91 -9.15 5.38
N LYS A 171 1.04 -8.14 6.23
CA LYS A 171 -0.10 -7.44 6.81
C LYS A 171 -0.37 -6.14 6.08
N LEU A 172 -1.62 -5.90 5.72
CA LEU A 172 -2.09 -4.60 5.26
C LEU A 172 -2.04 -3.62 6.43
N VAL A 173 -1.26 -2.55 6.29
CA VAL A 173 -0.97 -1.58 7.37
C VAL A 173 -1.47 -0.18 7.06
N ALA A 174 -1.59 0.19 5.78
CA ALA A 174 -2.10 1.50 5.40
C ALA A 174 -2.76 1.51 4.01
N LEU A 175 -3.62 2.51 3.79
CA LEU A 175 -4.32 2.81 2.54
C LEU A 175 -4.04 4.25 2.13
N TYR A 176 -3.91 4.50 0.83
CA TYR A 176 -3.72 5.84 0.26
C TYR A 176 -4.80 6.06 -0.80
N PRO A 177 -5.88 6.79 -0.50
CA PRO A 177 -6.87 7.18 -1.49
C PRO A 177 -6.23 7.94 -2.66
N PHE A 178 -6.83 7.84 -3.85
CA PHE A 178 -6.37 8.63 -5.00
C PHE A 178 -6.33 10.12 -4.66
N GLY A 179 -5.27 10.79 -5.08
CA GLY A 179 -5.00 12.20 -4.73
C GLY A 179 -4.22 12.38 -3.43
N THR A 180 -3.94 11.31 -2.67
CA THR A 180 -2.95 11.37 -1.58
C THR A 180 -1.59 11.72 -2.19
N LYS A 181 -0.89 12.68 -1.60
CA LYS A 181 0.45 13.06 -2.05
C LYS A 181 1.41 11.88 -1.97
N TRP A 182 2.19 11.64 -3.02
CA TRP A 182 3.13 10.52 -3.11
C TRP A 182 4.20 10.56 -2.00
N GLU A 183 4.51 11.74 -1.45
CA GLU A 183 5.45 11.93 -0.34
C GLU A 183 4.96 11.21 0.94
N ALA A 184 3.65 11.08 1.12
CA ALA A 184 3.08 10.34 2.24
C ALA A 184 3.44 8.85 2.16
N LEU A 185 3.31 8.25 0.97
CA LEU A 185 3.70 6.85 0.75
C LEU A 185 5.23 6.67 0.89
N ALA A 186 6.03 7.62 0.38
CA ALA A 186 7.49 7.56 0.52
C ALA A 186 7.91 7.56 2.00
N ALA A 187 7.40 8.52 2.79
CA ALA A 187 7.71 8.62 4.22
C ALA A 187 7.27 7.38 5.03
N ASP A 188 6.15 6.75 4.66
CA ASP A 188 5.69 5.54 5.34
C ASP A 188 6.53 4.30 4.95
N LEU A 189 7.04 4.25 3.71
CA LEU A 189 7.97 3.21 3.27
C LEU A 189 9.34 3.33 3.95
N GLU A 190 9.89 4.54 4.08
CA GLU A 190 11.15 4.79 4.83
C GLU A 190 11.09 4.27 6.28
N ARG A 191 9.90 4.23 6.87
CA ARG A 191 9.70 3.70 8.23
C ARG A 191 9.64 2.17 8.28
N LEU A 192 9.35 1.51 7.17
CA LEU A 192 9.23 0.05 7.07
C LEU A 192 10.52 -0.63 6.56
N LEU A 193 11.45 0.16 6.02
CA LEU A 193 12.74 -0.28 5.49
C LEU A 193 13.84 -0.17 6.53
#